data_2159f8f09a592baa74b4e6447c0580aa
#
_entry.id   2159f8f09a592baa74b4e6447c0580aa
#
_cell.length_a   1.000
_cell.length_b   1.000
_cell.length_c   1.000
_cell.angle_alpha   90.00
_cell.angle_beta   90.00
_cell.angle_gamma   90.00
#
_symmetry.space_group_name_H-M   'P 1'
#
loop_
_entity.id
_entity.type
_entity.pdbx_description
1 polymer ?
#
loop_
_entity_poly.entity_id
_entity_poly.type
_entity_poly.pdbx_seq_one_letter_code
_entity_poly.pdbx_strand_id
1 'polypeptide(L)'
;MKWKIVALWVISCLAVSSAKAQFNTVRDNVCRYKVKKVEEKLLPPANNQVDSVTVNLPQQETDSVDNKQKQWISSYSSITYPLKSIKVTSPYGYRCDPFTGKQSWHNGLDLRAKNEPAYAMMDGIVEKVGYDNRSGNYVTLRHGNYHVSYCHLSSIMVRKGEYVYPGIIVGVTGNTGRSTGSHLHLTCKKDGKSINPMNLILSIK
;
A
#
# COMPACT_ATOMS: atom_id res chain seq x y z
N MET A 1 -11.54 65.72 41.49
CA MET A 1 -10.65 65.35 40.37
C MET A 1 -11.28 64.17 39.67
N LYS A 2 -11.79 64.38 38.45
CA LYS A 2 -12.54 63.41 37.66
C LYS A 2 -11.63 62.92 36.51
N TRP A 3 -11.32 61.68 36.47
CA TRP A 3 -10.65 61.09 35.29
C TRP A 3 -11.65 60.26 34.48
N LYS A 4 -11.83 60.66 33.26
CA LYS A 4 -12.67 59.99 32.24
C LYS A 4 -11.84 58.87 31.62
N ILE A 5 -12.32 57.67 31.69
CA ILE A 5 -11.77 56.51 30.96
C ILE A 5 -12.38 56.52 29.58
N VAL A 6 -11.55 56.69 28.55
CA VAL A 6 -11.92 56.55 27.14
C VAL A 6 -11.69 55.10 26.76
N ALA A 7 -12.74 54.40 26.45
CA ALA A 7 -12.69 53.01 25.92
C ALA A 7 -12.34 53.09 24.44
N LEU A 8 -11.16 52.59 24.09
CA LEU A 8 -10.75 52.39 22.68
C LEU A 8 -11.17 51.00 22.25
N TRP A 9 -12.10 50.93 21.33
CA TRP A 9 -12.43 49.70 20.62
C TRP A 9 -11.38 49.44 19.54
N VAL A 10 -10.55 48.39 19.76
CA VAL A 10 -9.63 47.91 18.73
C VAL A 10 -10.38 46.78 18.00
N ILE A 11 -10.81 47.07 16.78
CA ILE A 11 -11.32 46.08 15.83
C ILE A 11 -10.11 45.33 15.29
N SER A 12 -9.87 44.12 15.81
CA SER A 12 -8.88 43.20 15.27
C SER A 12 -9.43 42.58 13.99
N CYS A 13 -8.94 43.09 12.86
CA CYS A 13 -9.16 42.49 11.55
C CYS A 13 -8.32 41.20 11.47
N LEU A 14 -8.96 40.02 11.62
CA LEU A 14 -8.34 38.73 11.36
C LEU A 14 -8.14 38.58 9.85
N ALA A 15 -6.94 38.90 9.39
CA ALA A 15 -6.51 38.53 8.06
C ALA A 15 -6.27 37.02 8.01
N VAL A 16 -7.20 36.30 7.39
CA VAL A 16 -7.02 34.89 7.02
C VAL A 16 -5.99 34.84 5.90
N SER A 17 -4.74 34.58 6.24
CA SER A 17 -3.69 34.30 5.25
C SER A 17 -3.94 32.90 4.66
N SER A 18 -4.45 32.90 3.42
CA SER A 18 -4.53 31.72 2.59
C SER A 18 -3.11 31.22 2.30
N ALA A 19 -2.66 30.20 3.02
CA ALA A 19 -1.44 29.50 2.70
C ALA A 19 -1.61 28.74 1.39
N LYS A 20 -1.06 29.29 0.30
CA LYS A 20 -0.89 28.55 -0.95
C LYS A 20 0.20 27.51 -0.76
N ALA A 21 -0.18 26.24 -0.66
CA ALA A 21 0.76 25.16 -0.73
C ALA A 21 1.44 25.16 -2.11
N GLN A 22 2.73 25.50 -2.15
CA GLN A 22 3.54 25.34 -3.35
C GLN A 22 3.94 23.86 -3.44
N PHE A 23 3.27 23.13 -4.35
CA PHE A 23 3.72 21.81 -4.78
C PHE A 23 4.93 22.02 -5.72
N ASN A 24 6.11 21.61 -5.27
CA ASN A 24 7.27 21.47 -6.14
C ASN A 24 6.96 20.40 -7.19
N THR A 25 6.75 20.83 -8.41
CA THR A 25 6.63 19.97 -9.59
C THR A 25 7.97 19.29 -9.84
N VAL A 26 8.01 17.98 -9.56
CA VAL A 26 9.07 17.11 -10.09
C VAL A 26 8.87 17.02 -11.60
N ARG A 27 9.91 17.38 -12.36
CA ARG A 27 9.94 17.37 -13.82
C ARG A 27 9.80 15.95 -14.36
N ASP A 28 8.89 15.86 -15.36
CA ASP A 28 8.93 15.07 -16.58
C ASP A 28 8.86 13.54 -16.53
N ASN A 29 7.71 13.05 -16.75
CA ASN A 29 7.17 12.00 -17.65
C ASN A 29 5.86 11.43 -17.10
N VAL A 30 4.86 12.32 -16.95
CA VAL A 30 3.51 11.87 -16.61
C VAL A 30 2.65 12.00 -17.87
N CYS A 31 2.13 10.88 -18.33
CA CYS A 31 1.05 10.83 -19.32
C CYS A 31 -0.07 11.79 -18.92
N ARG A 32 -0.26 12.82 -19.74
CA ARG A 32 -1.35 13.79 -19.57
C ARG A 32 -2.67 13.13 -19.91
N TYR A 33 -3.41 12.70 -18.92
CA TYR A 33 -4.81 12.38 -19.10
C TYR A 33 -5.59 13.68 -19.32
N LYS A 34 -6.09 13.90 -20.54
CA LYS A 34 -7.10 14.93 -20.79
C LYS A 34 -8.42 14.43 -20.21
N VAL A 35 -8.82 14.96 -19.06
CA VAL A 35 -10.18 14.80 -18.55
C VAL A 35 -11.09 15.62 -19.45
N LYS A 36 -11.91 14.96 -20.29
CA LYS A 36 -13.03 15.62 -20.95
C LYS A 36 -14.06 15.96 -19.87
N LYS A 37 -14.34 17.26 -19.68
CA LYS A 37 -15.51 17.70 -18.92
C LYS A 37 -16.74 17.06 -19.55
N VAL A 38 -17.42 16.22 -18.78
CA VAL A 38 -18.77 15.76 -19.11
C VAL A 38 -19.67 16.94 -18.72
N GLU A 39 -20.27 17.59 -19.71
CA GLU A 39 -21.30 18.58 -19.47
C GLU A 39 -22.51 17.87 -18.88
N GLU A 40 -22.86 18.25 -17.67
CA GLU A 40 -24.04 17.77 -16.95
C GLU A 40 -25.30 18.30 -17.69
N LYS A 41 -25.88 17.46 -18.55
CA LYS A 41 -27.10 17.75 -19.25
C LYS A 41 -28.23 17.66 -18.25
N LEU A 42 -28.76 18.83 -17.84
CA LEU A 42 -29.95 18.96 -16.99
C LEU A 42 -31.09 18.11 -17.55
N LEU A 43 -31.55 17.15 -16.75
CA LEU A 43 -32.76 16.37 -17.06
C LEU A 43 -34.00 17.25 -16.94
N PRO A 44 -34.96 17.15 -17.86
CA PRO A 44 -36.24 17.82 -17.73
C PRO A 44 -37.08 17.20 -16.60
N PRO A 45 -38.03 17.95 -16.02
CA PRO A 45 -38.80 17.48 -14.86
C PRO A 45 -39.68 16.29 -15.22
N ALA A 46 -39.71 15.32 -14.28
CA ALA A 46 -40.48 14.09 -14.42
C ALA A 46 -41.96 14.35 -14.56
N ASN A 47 -42.54 13.92 -15.67
CA ASN A 47 -43.97 13.79 -15.84
C ASN A 47 -44.34 12.29 -15.65
N ASN A 48 -45.17 12.04 -14.63
CA ASN A 48 -45.63 10.71 -14.26
C ASN A 48 -46.62 10.18 -15.29
N GLN A 49 -46.17 9.29 -16.17
CA GLN A 49 -47.04 8.30 -16.82
C GLN A 49 -46.29 6.97 -16.90
N VAL A 50 -46.83 5.98 -16.22
CA VAL A 50 -46.30 4.62 -16.16
C VAL A 50 -46.85 3.86 -17.34
N ASP A 51 -46.12 3.82 -18.44
CA ASP A 51 -46.33 2.80 -19.47
C ASP A 51 -45.21 1.74 -19.36
N SER A 52 -45.63 0.51 -19.16
CA SER A 52 -44.77 -0.64 -19.07
C SER A 52 -44.12 -0.94 -20.43
N VAL A 53 -42.95 -0.33 -20.65
CA VAL A 53 -42.08 -0.67 -21.77
C VAL A 53 -41.08 -1.70 -21.29
N THR A 54 -41.26 -2.95 -21.68
CA THR A 54 -40.27 -4.01 -21.57
C THR A 54 -39.07 -3.65 -22.45
N VAL A 55 -38.05 -3.06 -21.83
CA VAL A 55 -36.76 -2.80 -22.50
C VAL A 55 -35.99 -4.12 -22.54
N ASN A 56 -36.02 -4.77 -23.71
CA ASN A 56 -35.06 -5.85 -24.02
C ASN A 56 -33.67 -5.20 -24.17
N LEU A 57 -32.86 -5.24 -23.09
CA LEU A 57 -31.44 -4.89 -23.13
C LEU A 57 -30.70 -5.97 -23.92
N PRO A 58 -29.88 -5.61 -24.92
CA PRO A 58 -29.06 -6.59 -25.61
C PRO A 58 -27.99 -7.13 -24.66
N GLN A 59 -28.03 -8.46 -24.40
CA GLN A 59 -27.11 -9.16 -23.49
C GLN A 59 -25.68 -9.29 -24.03
N GLN A 60 -25.32 -8.64 -25.13
CA GLN A 60 -24.01 -8.82 -25.81
C GLN A 60 -22.92 -7.83 -25.42
N GLU A 61 -23.19 -6.79 -24.59
CA GLU A 61 -22.14 -5.82 -24.21
C GLU A 61 -21.44 -6.10 -22.87
N THR A 62 -21.95 -7.03 -22.04
CA THR A 62 -21.35 -7.31 -20.72
C THR A 62 -20.09 -8.16 -20.82
N ASP A 63 -19.99 -9.05 -21.79
CA ASP A 63 -18.84 -9.96 -21.94
C ASP A 63 -17.56 -9.25 -22.43
N SER A 64 -17.70 -8.16 -23.17
CA SER A 64 -16.55 -7.40 -23.68
C SER A 64 -15.88 -6.52 -22.62
N VAL A 65 -16.68 -6.01 -21.66
CA VAL A 65 -16.18 -5.18 -20.54
C VAL A 65 -15.44 -6.08 -19.54
N ASP A 66 -16.01 -7.26 -19.26
CA ASP A 66 -15.42 -8.21 -18.31
C ASP A 66 -14.09 -8.79 -18.82
N ASN A 67 -13.98 -9.06 -20.12
CA ASN A 67 -12.74 -9.50 -20.74
C ASN A 67 -11.66 -8.41 -20.79
N LYS A 68 -12.04 -7.17 -21.06
CA LYS A 68 -11.12 -6.03 -21.01
C LYS A 68 -10.62 -5.77 -19.58
N GLN A 69 -11.51 -5.88 -18.59
CA GLN A 69 -11.17 -5.73 -17.18
C GLN A 69 -10.29 -6.87 -16.67
N LYS A 70 -10.53 -8.12 -17.08
CA LYS A 70 -9.67 -9.28 -16.83
C LYS A 70 -8.30 -9.13 -17.49
N GLN A 71 -8.24 -8.57 -18.69
CA GLN A 71 -6.98 -8.30 -19.40
C GLN A 71 -6.18 -7.16 -18.74
N TRP A 72 -6.85 -6.14 -18.18
CA TRP A 72 -6.21 -5.11 -17.35
C TRP A 72 -5.64 -5.71 -16.05
N ILE A 73 -6.42 -6.55 -15.36
CA ILE A 73 -6.00 -7.22 -14.14
C ILE A 73 -4.81 -8.15 -14.40
N SER A 74 -4.79 -8.88 -15.51
CA SER A 74 -3.67 -9.76 -15.87
C SER A 74 -2.39 -9.02 -16.23
N SER A 75 -2.50 -7.81 -16.78
CA SER A 75 -1.32 -6.98 -17.11
C SER A 75 -0.71 -6.27 -15.88
N TYR A 76 -1.43 -6.19 -14.76
CA TYR A 76 -0.93 -5.66 -13.48
C TYR A 76 -0.46 -6.76 -12.50
N SER A 77 -0.51 -8.03 -12.86
CA SER A 77 0.07 -9.15 -12.11
C SER A 77 1.60 -9.16 -12.15
N SER A 78 2.24 -7.99 -12.10
CA SER A 78 3.67 -7.91 -11.99
C SER A 78 4.09 -8.15 -10.54
N ILE A 79 5.06 -9.03 -10.33
CA ILE A 79 5.75 -9.16 -9.06
C ILE A 79 6.87 -8.13 -9.02
N THR A 80 6.99 -7.38 -7.91
CA THR A 80 8.06 -6.41 -7.71
C THR A 80 8.99 -6.81 -6.56
N TYR A 81 10.20 -6.25 -6.56
CA TYR A 81 11.13 -6.47 -5.46
C TYR A 81 10.63 -5.81 -4.17
N PRO A 82 10.80 -6.48 -2.99
CA PRO A 82 10.39 -5.92 -1.70
C PRO A 82 11.27 -4.77 -1.23
N LEU A 83 12.46 -4.59 -1.82
CA LEU A 83 13.41 -3.50 -1.58
C LEU A 83 14.01 -3.03 -2.90
N LYS A 84 14.53 -1.82 -2.95
CA LYS A 84 15.24 -1.30 -4.14
C LYS A 84 16.49 -2.11 -4.51
N SER A 85 17.15 -2.71 -3.51
CA SER A 85 18.34 -3.55 -3.69
C SER A 85 18.19 -4.84 -2.89
N ILE A 86 18.39 -5.97 -3.53
CA ILE A 86 18.26 -7.29 -2.89
C ILE A 86 19.65 -7.78 -2.52
N LYS A 87 19.94 -7.75 -1.21
CA LYS A 87 21.15 -8.35 -0.64
C LYS A 87 20.79 -9.24 0.53
N VAL A 88 20.90 -10.55 0.33
CA VAL A 88 20.60 -11.55 1.36
C VAL A 88 21.66 -11.50 2.45
N THR A 89 21.22 -11.39 3.70
CA THR A 89 22.06 -11.46 4.90
C THR A 89 21.90 -12.78 5.63
N SER A 90 20.71 -13.42 5.54
CA SER A 90 20.48 -14.73 6.10
C SER A 90 19.42 -15.50 5.27
N PRO A 91 19.75 -16.69 4.77
CA PRO A 91 18.84 -17.46 3.93
C PRO A 91 17.73 -18.15 4.76
N TYR A 92 16.69 -18.58 4.06
CA TYR A 92 15.68 -19.50 4.56
C TYR A 92 16.27 -20.89 4.78
N GLY A 93 15.91 -21.57 5.87
CA GLY A 93 16.35 -22.91 6.17
C GLY A 93 17.21 -23.02 7.43
N TYR A 94 17.96 -24.09 7.57
CA TYR A 94 18.83 -24.30 8.74
C TYR A 94 20.00 -23.32 8.73
N ARG A 95 20.19 -22.64 9.87
CA ARG A 95 21.32 -21.73 10.11
C ARG A 95 21.69 -21.67 11.58
N CYS A 96 22.85 -21.13 11.89
CA CYS A 96 23.20 -20.76 13.26
C CYS A 96 22.33 -19.58 13.72
N ASP A 97 21.62 -19.73 14.82
CA ASP A 97 20.80 -18.66 15.43
C ASP A 97 21.74 -17.59 16.02
N PRO A 98 21.62 -16.32 15.63
CA PRO A 98 22.56 -15.28 16.06
C PRO A 98 22.48 -14.93 17.55
N PHE A 99 21.41 -15.35 18.26
CA PHE A 99 21.24 -15.10 19.70
C PHE A 99 21.76 -16.26 20.56
N THR A 100 21.60 -17.50 20.09
CA THR A 100 21.91 -18.68 20.88
C THR A 100 23.15 -19.41 20.42
N GLY A 101 23.65 -19.11 19.22
CA GLY A 101 24.75 -19.83 18.58
C GLY A 101 24.42 -21.27 18.16
N LYS A 102 23.18 -21.74 18.39
CA LYS A 102 22.74 -23.10 18.06
C LYS A 102 22.15 -23.18 16.68
N GLN A 103 22.21 -24.34 16.05
CA GLN A 103 21.55 -24.58 14.78
C GLN A 103 20.01 -24.48 14.96
N SER A 104 19.36 -23.67 14.17
CA SER A 104 17.91 -23.51 14.20
C SER A 104 17.33 -23.27 12.80
N TRP A 105 16.03 -23.53 12.67
CA TRP A 105 15.30 -23.29 11.43
C TRP A 105 14.91 -21.82 11.30
N HIS A 106 15.34 -21.17 10.21
CA HIS A 106 14.96 -19.82 9.83
C HIS A 106 13.78 -19.87 8.87
N ASN A 107 12.62 -19.40 9.33
CA ASN A 107 11.34 -19.47 8.60
C ASN A 107 11.13 -18.31 7.63
N GLY A 108 12.18 -17.61 7.25
CA GLY A 108 12.12 -16.44 6.36
C GLY A 108 13.44 -16.18 5.66
N LEU A 109 13.50 -15.05 5.02
CA LEU A 109 14.67 -14.53 4.32
C LEU A 109 15.01 -13.17 4.89
N ASP A 110 16.23 -12.97 5.35
CA ASP A 110 16.70 -11.67 5.83
C ASP A 110 17.41 -10.93 4.71
N LEU A 111 16.92 -9.74 4.43
CA LEU A 111 17.45 -8.83 3.41
C LEU A 111 18.06 -7.60 4.09
N ARG A 112 19.27 -7.24 3.67
CA ARG A 112 19.93 -6.04 4.16
C ARG A 112 19.08 -4.82 3.84
N ALA A 113 18.74 -4.04 4.88
CA ALA A 113 17.95 -2.84 4.76
C ALA A 113 18.22 -1.92 5.96
N LYS A 114 18.19 -0.60 5.77
CA LYS A 114 18.38 0.36 6.85
C LYS A 114 17.50 1.58 6.62
N ASN A 115 16.36 1.63 7.35
CA ASN A 115 15.40 2.74 7.27
C ASN A 115 14.98 3.09 5.84
N GLU A 116 14.77 2.08 5.02
CA GLU A 116 14.33 2.24 3.64
C GLU A 116 12.92 1.66 3.44
N PRO A 117 12.17 2.15 2.43
CA PRO A 117 10.83 1.64 2.15
C PRO A 117 10.83 0.15 1.80
N ALA A 118 9.88 -0.59 2.39
CA ALA A 118 9.53 -1.93 1.99
C ALA A 118 8.29 -1.87 1.09
N TYR A 119 8.32 -2.60 -0.02
CA TYR A 119 7.30 -2.54 -1.07
C TYR A 119 6.48 -3.83 -1.13
N ALA A 120 5.19 -3.70 -1.39
CA ALA A 120 4.34 -4.85 -1.69
C ALA A 120 4.86 -5.58 -2.94
N MET A 121 5.12 -6.88 -2.84
CA MET A 121 5.66 -7.66 -3.96
C MET A 121 4.62 -7.95 -5.03
N MET A 122 3.37 -8.11 -4.65
CA MET A 122 2.24 -8.46 -5.53
C MET A 122 1.02 -7.63 -5.13
N ASP A 123 0.00 -7.63 -5.97
CA ASP A 123 -1.31 -7.11 -5.63
C ASP A 123 -2.02 -7.99 -4.60
N GLY A 124 -2.85 -7.39 -3.75
CA GLY A 124 -3.57 -8.13 -2.72
C GLY A 124 -4.13 -7.28 -1.61
N ILE A 125 -4.48 -7.93 -0.51
CA ILE A 125 -5.13 -7.29 0.64
C ILE A 125 -4.21 -7.38 1.86
N VAL A 126 -4.13 -6.31 2.62
CA VAL A 126 -3.48 -6.28 3.93
C VAL A 126 -4.30 -7.13 4.91
N GLU A 127 -3.83 -8.35 5.18
CA GLU A 127 -4.54 -9.29 6.05
C GLU A 127 -4.31 -8.97 7.53
N LYS A 128 -3.06 -8.67 7.89
CA LYS A 128 -2.65 -8.40 9.27
C LYS A 128 -1.68 -7.23 9.33
N VAL A 129 -1.86 -6.44 10.37
CA VAL A 129 -0.94 -5.38 10.78
C VAL A 129 -0.82 -5.46 12.30
N GLY A 130 0.38 -5.39 12.84
CA GLY A 130 0.55 -5.46 14.29
C GLY A 130 2.00 -5.44 14.74
N TYR A 131 2.15 -5.75 16.02
CA TYR A 131 3.43 -5.90 16.71
C TYR A 131 3.42 -7.20 17.52
N ASP A 132 4.50 -7.95 17.47
CA ASP A 132 4.80 -9.01 18.42
C ASP A 132 6.31 -9.04 18.76
N ASN A 133 6.66 -9.69 19.87
CA ASN A 133 8.06 -9.69 20.37
C ASN A 133 9.05 -10.38 19.43
N ARG A 134 8.60 -11.24 18.52
CA ARG A 134 9.44 -11.94 17.55
C ARG A 134 9.58 -11.14 16.25
N SER A 135 8.45 -10.77 15.66
CA SER A 135 8.39 -10.11 14.34
C SER A 135 8.62 -8.60 14.43
N GLY A 136 8.50 -8.00 15.61
CA GLY A 136 8.43 -6.56 15.76
C GLY A 136 7.16 -6.00 15.12
N ASN A 137 7.22 -4.80 14.57
CA ASN A 137 6.16 -4.29 13.71
C ASN A 137 6.13 -5.09 12.41
N TYR A 138 4.95 -5.58 12.05
CA TYR A 138 4.81 -6.41 10.85
C TYR A 138 3.55 -6.09 10.06
N VAL A 139 3.62 -6.36 8.77
CA VAL A 139 2.50 -6.35 7.83
C VAL A 139 2.45 -7.70 7.13
N THR A 140 1.28 -8.32 7.08
CA THR A 140 1.05 -9.53 6.27
C THR A 140 0.09 -9.20 5.15
N LEU A 141 0.51 -9.43 3.93
CA LEU A 141 -0.29 -9.29 2.72
C LEU A 141 -0.76 -10.67 2.25
N ARG A 142 -2.02 -10.74 1.81
CA ARG A 142 -2.59 -11.91 1.16
C ARG A 142 -2.72 -11.65 -0.34
N HIS A 143 -2.03 -12.44 -1.14
CA HIS A 143 -1.95 -12.39 -2.59
C HIS A 143 -2.50 -13.71 -3.16
N GLY A 144 -3.82 -13.83 -3.30
CA GLY A 144 -4.46 -15.11 -3.61
C GLY A 144 -4.18 -16.15 -2.53
N ASN A 145 -3.46 -17.23 -2.88
CA ASN A 145 -3.03 -18.30 -1.96
C ASN A 145 -1.64 -18.07 -1.33
N TYR A 146 -0.99 -16.94 -1.62
CA TYR A 146 0.26 -16.54 -0.96
C TYR A 146 0.00 -15.57 0.19
N HIS A 147 0.73 -15.76 1.29
CA HIS A 147 0.79 -14.83 2.41
C HIS A 147 2.23 -14.40 2.59
N VAL A 148 2.51 -13.13 2.39
CA VAL A 148 3.85 -12.54 2.52
C VAL A 148 3.85 -11.61 3.72
N SER A 149 4.77 -11.85 4.68
CA SER A 149 4.90 -10.98 5.86
C SER A 149 6.22 -10.22 5.82
N TYR A 150 6.13 -8.94 6.09
CA TYR A 150 7.21 -7.97 6.18
C TYR A 150 7.40 -7.64 7.65
N CYS A 151 8.53 -8.03 8.25
CA CYS A 151 8.77 -7.92 9.69
C CYS A 151 9.93 -6.98 10.01
N HIS A 152 10.09 -6.66 11.32
CA HIS A 152 11.09 -5.76 11.91
C HIS A 152 10.98 -4.32 11.42
N LEU A 153 9.78 -3.90 10.98
CA LEU A 153 9.53 -2.55 10.48
C LEU A 153 9.69 -1.49 11.59
N SER A 154 10.23 -0.33 11.25
CA SER A 154 10.23 0.84 12.12
C SER A 154 8.87 1.53 12.12
N SER A 155 8.21 1.55 10.96
CA SER A 155 6.86 2.11 10.80
C SER A 155 6.05 1.32 9.77
N ILE A 156 4.73 1.33 9.93
CA ILE A 156 3.76 0.69 9.05
C ILE A 156 3.02 1.79 8.28
N MET A 157 2.86 1.63 6.97
CA MET A 157 2.28 2.64 6.06
C MET A 157 0.93 2.23 5.48
N VAL A 158 0.41 1.05 5.84
CA VAL A 158 -0.85 0.49 5.34
C VAL A 158 -1.75 0.06 6.50
N ARG A 159 -3.05 -0.13 6.23
CA ARG A 159 -4.05 -0.55 7.22
C ARG A 159 -4.62 -1.91 6.86
N LYS A 160 -5.03 -2.66 7.89
CA LYS A 160 -5.74 -3.94 7.69
C LYS A 160 -6.98 -3.73 6.82
N GLY A 161 -7.17 -4.61 5.83
CA GLY A 161 -8.25 -4.55 4.85
C GLY A 161 -7.96 -3.70 3.62
N GLU A 162 -6.87 -2.93 3.61
CA GLU A 162 -6.46 -2.12 2.46
C GLU A 162 -6.02 -3.00 1.30
N TYR A 163 -6.43 -2.64 0.08
CA TYR A 163 -5.92 -3.27 -1.14
C TYR A 163 -4.64 -2.57 -1.58
N VAL A 164 -3.62 -3.32 -1.89
CA VAL A 164 -2.31 -2.82 -2.34
C VAL A 164 -1.96 -3.36 -3.71
N TYR A 165 -1.29 -2.54 -4.49
CA TYR A 165 -0.69 -2.92 -5.77
C TYR A 165 0.81 -3.18 -5.61
N PRO A 166 1.44 -3.91 -6.55
CA PRO A 166 2.90 -4.09 -6.57
C PRO A 166 3.62 -2.75 -6.52
N GLY A 167 4.64 -2.64 -5.67
CA GLY A 167 5.42 -1.41 -5.50
C GLY A 167 4.84 -0.36 -4.53
N ILE A 168 3.65 -0.59 -3.97
CA ILE A 168 3.13 0.26 -2.88
C ILE A 168 3.99 0.07 -1.64
N ILE A 169 4.32 1.18 -0.95
CA ILE A 169 5.08 1.15 0.30
C ILE A 169 4.19 0.59 1.42
N VAL A 170 4.58 -0.55 1.99
CA VAL A 170 3.87 -1.19 3.10
C VAL A 170 4.40 -0.75 4.47
N GLY A 171 5.63 -0.27 4.52
CA GLY A 171 6.28 0.21 5.72
C GLY A 171 7.72 0.63 5.48
N VAL A 172 8.41 1.02 6.54
CA VAL A 172 9.84 1.34 6.54
C VAL A 172 10.57 0.27 7.33
N THR A 173 11.66 -0.24 6.78
CA THR A 173 12.51 -1.24 7.45
C THR A 173 13.15 -0.68 8.72
N GLY A 174 13.39 -1.55 9.70
CA GLY A 174 13.92 -1.13 11.00
C GLY A 174 14.59 -2.26 11.76
N ASN A 175 14.51 -2.17 13.09
CA ASN A 175 15.14 -3.12 14.04
C ASN A 175 14.21 -3.39 15.22
N THR A 176 12.92 -3.57 14.99
CA THR A 176 11.93 -3.86 16.04
C THR A 176 11.79 -5.37 16.28
N GLY A 177 11.32 -5.76 17.48
CA GLY A 177 11.18 -7.15 17.86
C GLY A 177 12.53 -7.88 18.08
N ARG A 178 12.57 -9.20 17.80
CA ARG A 178 13.78 -10.02 17.97
C ARG A 178 14.71 -9.89 16.76
N SER A 179 15.48 -8.83 16.71
CA SER A 179 16.42 -8.51 15.64
C SER A 179 17.78 -8.08 16.19
N THR A 180 18.86 -8.47 15.53
CA THR A 180 20.24 -8.09 15.88
C THR A 180 20.72 -6.82 15.18
N GLY A 181 19.94 -6.28 14.27
CA GLY A 181 20.27 -5.07 13.52
C GLY A 181 19.24 -4.78 12.44
N SER A 182 19.31 -3.59 11.84
CA SER A 182 18.32 -3.16 10.84
C SER A 182 18.35 -4.06 9.60
N HIS A 183 17.21 -4.68 9.27
CA HIS A 183 17.00 -5.52 8.10
C HIS A 183 15.52 -5.69 7.80
N LEU A 184 15.19 -6.24 6.66
CA LEU A 184 13.84 -6.74 6.35
C LEU A 184 13.84 -8.26 6.50
N HIS A 185 13.05 -8.78 7.46
CA HIS A 185 12.73 -10.19 7.52
C HIS A 185 11.45 -10.47 6.74
N LEU A 186 11.58 -11.26 5.67
CA LEU A 186 10.49 -11.61 4.77
C LEU A 186 10.11 -13.07 4.98
N THR A 187 8.83 -13.35 5.27
CA THR A 187 8.31 -14.73 5.29
C THR A 187 7.29 -14.92 4.19
N CYS A 188 7.22 -16.13 3.65
CA CYS A 188 6.23 -16.49 2.65
C CYS A 188 5.56 -17.82 2.99
N LYS A 189 4.23 -17.86 2.86
CA LYS A 189 3.45 -19.09 2.88
C LYS A 189 2.66 -19.22 1.59
N LYS A 190 2.57 -20.43 1.06
CA LYS A 190 1.69 -20.78 -0.05
C LYS A 190 0.77 -21.89 0.44
N ASP A 191 -0.55 -21.73 0.29
CA ASP A 191 -1.55 -22.69 0.78
C ASP A 191 -1.32 -23.08 2.26
N GLY A 192 -0.97 -22.10 3.11
CA GLY A 192 -0.68 -22.27 4.52
C GLY A 192 0.70 -22.86 4.86
N LYS A 193 1.43 -23.40 3.88
CA LYS A 193 2.77 -23.99 4.07
C LYS A 193 3.88 -22.96 3.87
N SER A 194 4.85 -22.94 4.78
CA SER A 194 6.03 -22.06 4.64
C SER A 194 6.87 -22.47 3.44
N ILE A 195 7.23 -21.49 2.63
CA ILE A 195 8.10 -21.65 1.46
C ILE A 195 9.26 -20.65 1.52
N ASN A 196 10.33 -20.93 0.78
CA ASN A 196 11.46 -20.02 0.67
C ASN A 196 11.05 -18.74 -0.10
N PRO A 197 11.09 -17.54 0.53
CA PRO A 197 10.74 -16.29 -0.14
C PRO A 197 11.60 -15.97 -1.36
N MET A 198 12.82 -16.52 -1.43
CA MET A 198 13.69 -16.35 -2.58
C MET A 198 13.04 -16.84 -3.88
N ASN A 199 12.18 -17.86 -3.83
CA ASN A 199 11.48 -18.38 -5.00
C ASN A 199 10.58 -17.32 -5.65
N LEU A 200 9.93 -16.44 -4.83
CA LEU A 200 9.16 -15.31 -5.35
C LEU A 200 10.08 -14.24 -5.93
N ILE A 201 11.18 -13.93 -5.27
CA ILE A 201 12.15 -12.92 -5.73
C ILE A 201 12.75 -13.32 -7.08
N LEU A 202 13.09 -14.59 -7.25
CA LEU A 202 13.67 -15.12 -8.50
C LEU A 202 12.66 -15.23 -9.64
N SER A 203 11.35 -15.22 -9.35
CA SER A 203 10.32 -15.21 -10.40
C SER A 203 10.08 -13.82 -11.00
N ILE A 204 10.69 -12.77 -10.43
CA ILE A 204 10.67 -11.41 -10.97
C ILE A 204 11.62 -11.36 -12.17
N LYS A 205 11.06 -11.16 -13.36
CA LYS A 205 11.81 -11.06 -14.61
C LYS A 205 11.89 -9.62 -15.08
#